data_c0a99ebae3f00c168c5e9cc1ec4bbde0
#
_entry.id   c0a99ebae3f00c168c5e9cc1ec4bbde0
#
_cell.length_a   1.000
_cell.length_b   1.000
_cell.length_c   1.000
_cell.angle_alpha   90.00
_cell.angle_beta   90.00
_cell.angle_gamma   90.00
#
_symmetry.space_group_name_H-M   'P 1'
#
loop_
_entity.id
_entity.type
_entity.pdbx_description
1 polymer ?
#
loop_
_entity_poly.entity_id
_entity_poly.type
_entity_poly.pdbx_seq_one_letter_code
_entity_poly.pdbx_strand_id
1 'polypeptide(L)'
;MDNQGIQEKKLIVAFENIKRLTTRPQSTDPVPHGEFLMMFVINSVMKQTDPETNATACPGVMISKLSDLLQISRPTASQMITTLEEKGYVDRIACATDRRIVYICLTEKGQMVFSTKMAIYSGFLTEIIEKVGREEIDQLISLCERFHSAVGEIRDRK
;
A
#
# COMPACT_ATOMS: atom_id res chain seq x y z
N MET A 1 -2.91 -37.59 15.78
CA MET A 1 -2.92 -36.58 14.72
C MET A 1 -2.43 -35.30 15.32
N ASP A 2 -1.34 -34.78 14.80
CA ASP A 2 -0.64 -33.62 15.36
C ASP A 2 -1.48 -32.36 15.20
N ASN A 3 -1.92 -31.78 16.31
CA ASN A 3 -2.77 -30.58 16.34
C ASN A 3 -2.08 -29.38 15.63
N GLN A 4 -0.75 -29.37 15.62
CA GLN A 4 0.09 -28.36 14.97
C GLN A 4 -0.06 -28.40 13.45
N GLY A 5 -0.01 -29.56 12.81
CA GLY A 5 -0.18 -29.67 11.36
C GLY A 5 -1.59 -29.30 10.86
N ILE A 6 -2.62 -29.41 11.75
CA ILE A 6 -3.98 -28.96 11.43
C ILE A 6 -4.04 -27.43 11.45
N GLN A 7 -3.38 -26.79 12.40
CA GLN A 7 -3.37 -25.33 12.56
C GLN A 7 -2.61 -24.67 11.40
N GLU A 8 -1.48 -25.23 10.98
CA GLU A 8 -0.72 -24.76 9.82
C GLU A 8 -1.57 -24.78 8.54
N LYS A 9 -2.26 -25.89 8.27
CA LYS A 9 -3.16 -26.01 7.10
C LYS A 9 -4.30 -24.99 7.13
N LYS A 10 -4.93 -24.78 8.29
CA LYS A 10 -6.00 -23.77 8.44
C LYS A 10 -5.48 -22.36 8.18
N LEU A 11 -4.28 -22.04 8.64
CA LEU A 11 -3.65 -20.75 8.43
C LEU A 11 -3.36 -20.50 6.93
N ILE A 12 -2.80 -21.50 6.23
CA ILE A 12 -2.56 -21.42 4.79
C ILE A 12 -3.87 -21.16 4.03
N VAL A 13 -4.93 -21.91 4.34
CA VAL A 13 -6.25 -21.74 3.69
C VAL A 13 -6.82 -20.35 3.97
N ALA A 14 -6.70 -19.84 5.20
CA ALA A 14 -7.17 -18.49 5.54
C ALA A 14 -6.45 -17.42 4.72
N PHE A 15 -5.13 -17.50 4.60
CA PHE A 15 -4.35 -16.58 3.77
C PHE A 15 -4.70 -16.65 2.29
N GLU A 16 -4.86 -17.85 1.72
CA GLU A 16 -5.26 -17.98 0.33
C GLU A 16 -6.67 -17.40 0.09
N ASN A 17 -7.58 -17.56 1.02
CA ASN A 17 -8.92 -16.95 0.92
C ASN A 17 -8.84 -15.42 0.96
N ILE A 18 -8.08 -14.83 1.89
CA ILE A 18 -7.87 -13.37 1.96
C ILE A 18 -7.22 -12.87 0.66
N LYS A 19 -6.16 -13.52 0.19
CA LYS A 19 -5.49 -13.18 -1.07
C LYS A 19 -6.46 -13.18 -2.25
N ARG A 20 -7.33 -14.19 -2.36
CA ARG A 20 -8.34 -14.26 -3.42
C ARG A 20 -9.33 -13.09 -3.39
N LEU A 21 -9.68 -12.59 -2.19
CA LEU A 21 -10.57 -11.44 -2.06
C LEU A 21 -9.89 -10.15 -2.53
N THR A 22 -8.59 -9.99 -2.26
CA THR A 22 -7.81 -8.79 -2.63
C THR A 22 -7.31 -8.82 -4.07
N THR A 23 -7.16 -10.00 -4.68
CA THR A 23 -6.60 -10.16 -6.03
C THR A 23 -7.64 -10.41 -7.13
N ARG A 24 -8.94 -10.45 -6.81
CA ARG A 24 -9.97 -10.52 -7.86
C ARG A 24 -9.84 -9.31 -8.78
N PRO A 25 -9.41 -9.49 -10.04
CA PRO A 25 -9.45 -8.41 -11.00
C PRO A 25 -10.93 -8.09 -11.25
N GLN A 26 -11.38 -6.95 -10.78
CA GLN A 26 -12.58 -6.37 -11.38
C GLN A 26 -12.12 -5.96 -12.79
N SER A 27 -12.60 -6.66 -13.80
CA SER A 27 -12.15 -6.51 -15.20
C SER A 27 -12.36 -5.10 -15.80
N THR A 28 -12.91 -4.18 -15.03
CA THR A 28 -13.21 -2.78 -15.38
C THR A 28 -12.45 -1.76 -14.51
N ASP A 29 -11.60 -2.21 -13.59
CA ASP A 29 -10.87 -1.28 -12.70
C ASP A 29 -9.65 -0.67 -13.45
N PRO A 30 -9.64 0.66 -13.69
CA PRO A 30 -8.54 1.33 -14.39
C PRO A 30 -7.24 1.32 -13.59
N VAL A 31 -7.30 1.03 -12.27
CA VAL A 31 -6.16 1.01 -11.36
C VAL A 31 -6.10 -0.32 -10.62
N PRO A 32 -5.24 -1.25 -11.04
CA PRO A 32 -4.99 -2.49 -10.33
C PRO A 32 -4.61 -2.27 -8.86
N HIS A 33 -4.87 -3.27 -8.01
CA HIS A 33 -4.66 -3.17 -6.56
C HIS A 33 -3.22 -2.73 -6.17
N GLY A 34 -2.21 -3.27 -6.83
CA GLY A 34 -0.80 -2.89 -6.57
C GLY A 34 -0.53 -1.42 -6.89
N GLU A 35 -1.04 -0.91 -8.01
CA GLU A 35 -0.94 0.51 -8.37
C GLU A 35 -1.68 1.39 -7.37
N PHE A 36 -2.86 0.98 -6.93
CA PHE A 36 -3.62 1.68 -5.90
C PHE A 36 -2.86 1.76 -4.56
N LEU A 37 -2.23 0.66 -4.14
CA LEU A 37 -1.38 0.66 -2.93
C LEU A 37 -0.18 1.61 -3.09
N MET A 38 0.44 1.66 -4.25
CA MET A 38 1.50 2.62 -4.54
C MET A 38 1.00 4.06 -4.39
N MET A 39 -0.14 4.39 -4.99
CA MET A 39 -0.77 5.72 -4.86
C MET A 39 -1.16 6.03 -3.41
N PHE A 40 -1.64 5.03 -2.66
CA PHE A 40 -1.98 5.16 -1.24
C PHE A 40 -0.75 5.54 -0.40
N VAL A 41 0.38 4.87 -0.61
CA VAL A 41 1.63 5.17 0.12
C VAL A 41 2.14 6.56 -0.25
N ILE A 42 2.14 6.93 -1.54
CA ILE A 42 2.54 8.28 -1.99
C ILE A 42 1.67 9.34 -1.29
N ASN A 43 0.34 9.20 -1.33
CA ASN A 43 -0.59 10.14 -0.71
C ASN A 43 -0.41 10.22 0.81
N SER A 44 -0.18 9.09 1.49
CA SER A 44 0.00 9.04 2.94
C SER A 44 1.28 9.75 3.38
N VAL A 45 2.39 9.53 2.69
CA VAL A 45 3.67 10.18 2.99
C VAL A 45 3.59 11.68 2.70
N MET A 46 2.98 12.08 1.58
CA MET A 46 2.80 13.51 1.24
C MET A 46 1.97 14.27 2.27
N LYS A 47 0.94 13.62 2.87
CA LYS A 47 0.11 14.22 3.92
C LYS A 47 0.80 14.32 5.27
N GLN A 48 1.79 13.48 5.55
CA GLN A 48 2.58 13.51 6.79
C GLN A 48 3.70 14.55 6.76
N THR A 49 4.03 15.06 5.58
CA THR A 49 5.04 16.11 5.42
C THR A 49 4.38 17.45 5.69
N ASP A 50 4.57 17.99 6.91
CA ASP A 50 4.00 19.25 7.36
C ASP A 50 4.51 20.42 6.49
N PRO A 51 3.64 21.20 5.83
CA PRO A 51 4.07 22.31 4.96
C PRO A 51 4.80 23.42 5.70
N GLU A 52 4.67 23.53 7.03
CA GLU A 52 5.33 24.58 7.81
C GLU A 52 6.78 24.26 8.19
N THR A 53 7.18 22.99 8.22
CA THR A 53 8.53 22.59 8.66
C THR A 53 9.55 22.43 7.53
N ASN A 54 9.13 22.42 6.25
CA ASN A 54 10.00 22.14 5.11
C ASN A 54 9.85 23.12 3.94
N ALA A 55 10.19 24.38 4.13
CA ALA A 55 10.29 25.35 3.04
C ALA A 55 11.34 24.99 1.96
N THR A 56 12.09 23.91 2.15
CA THR A 56 13.07 23.34 1.20
C THR A 56 12.75 21.90 0.79
N ALA A 57 11.68 21.27 1.30
CA ALA A 57 11.37 19.89 0.98
C ALA A 57 10.71 19.77 -0.39
N CYS A 58 11.33 18.98 -1.26
CA CYS A 58 10.75 18.62 -2.55
C CYS A 58 9.41 17.89 -2.31
N PRO A 59 8.34 18.29 -3.00
CA PRO A 59 6.99 17.77 -2.76
C PRO A 59 6.85 16.36 -3.35
N GLY A 60 7.17 15.31 -2.59
CA GLY A 60 7.01 13.95 -3.07
C GLY A 60 7.79 12.90 -2.28
N VAL A 61 7.80 11.67 -2.77
CA VAL A 61 8.40 10.50 -2.13
C VAL A 61 9.46 9.87 -3.03
N MET A 62 10.62 9.53 -2.50
CA MET A 62 11.66 8.82 -3.25
C MET A 62 11.25 7.38 -3.56
N ILE A 63 11.63 6.86 -4.73
CA ILE A 63 11.36 5.47 -5.14
C ILE A 63 11.93 4.46 -4.12
N SER A 64 13.12 4.72 -3.55
CA SER A 64 13.67 3.87 -2.50
C SER A 64 12.75 3.77 -1.28
N LYS A 65 12.22 4.89 -0.82
CA LYS A 65 11.27 4.93 0.30
C LYS A 65 9.97 4.18 -0.03
N LEU A 66 9.47 4.31 -1.27
CA LEU A 66 8.29 3.58 -1.73
C LEU A 66 8.55 2.07 -1.77
N SER A 67 9.70 1.63 -2.27
CA SER A 67 10.07 0.21 -2.30
C SER A 67 10.17 -0.39 -0.91
N ASP A 68 10.76 0.36 0.04
CA ASP A 68 10.89 -0.07 1.44
C ASP A 68 9.53 -0.19 2.14
N LEU A 69 8.67 0.84 1.99
CA LEU A 69 7.33 0.85 2.60
C LEU A 69 6.41 -0.25 2.06
N LEU A 70 6.50 -0.54 0.76
CA LEU A 70 5.71 -1.60 0.11
C LEU A 70 6.38 -2.97 0.18
N GLN A 71 7.60 -3.07 0.72
CA GLN A 71 8.41 -4.30 0.78
C GLN A 71 8.56 -5.01 -0.58
N ILE A 72 8.75 -4.21 -1.64
CA ILE A 72 8.99 -4.69 -3.01
C ILE A 72 10.39 -4.30 -3.48
N SER A 73 10.87 -4.96 -4.53
CA SER A 73 12.16 -4.60 -5.12
C SER A 73 12.13 -3.21 -5.78
N ARG A 74 13.27 -2.50 -5.79
CA ARG A 74 13.39 -1.20 -6.47
C ARG A 74 13.03 -1.27 -7.97
N PRO A 75 13.44 -2.31 -8.72
CA PRO A 75 12.98 -2.47 -10.10
C PRO A 75 11.47 -2.59 -10.23
N THR A 76 10.81 -3.33 -9.32
CA THR A 76 9.35 -3.46 -9.29
C THR A 76 8.68 -2.12 -9.00
N ALA A 77 9.16 -1.38 -7.99
CA ALA A 77 8.66 -0.05 -7.67
C ALA A 77 8.82 0.91 -8.85
N SER A 78 10.00 0.91 -9.49
CA SER A 78 10.26 1.74 -10.68
C SER A 78 9.33 1.43 -11.85
N GLN A 79 9.07 0.14 -12.12
CA GLN A 79 8.12 -0.29 -13.16
C GLN A 79 6.70 0.19 -12.86
N MET A 80 6.23 0.04 -11.62
CA MET A 80 4.91 0.53 -11.22
C MET A 80 4.78 2.04 -11.35
N ILE A 81 5.81 2.80 -10.96
CA ILE A 81 5.84 4.25 -11.14
C ILE A 81 5.79 4.62 -12.62
N THR A 82 6.54 3.94 -13.48
CA THR A 82 6.48 4.18 -14.92
C THR A 82 5.08 3.97 -15.49
N THR A 83 4.41 2.88 -15.08
CA THR A 83 3.03 2.62 -15.50
C THR A 83 2.05 3.70 -15.01
N LEU A 84 2.21 4.18 -13.76
CA LEU A 84 1.38 5.27 -13.23
C LEU A 84 1.66 6.61 -13.91
N GLU A 85 2.90 6.88 -14.29
CA GLU A 85 3.33 8.07 -15.03
C GLU A 85 2.75 8.07 -16.46
N GLU A 86 2.80 6.93 -17.16
CA GLU A 86 2.17 6.75 -18.49
C GLU A 86 0.65 6.98 -18.46
N LYS A 87 -0.02 6.62 -17.35
CA LYS A 87 -1.44 6.92 -17.12
C LYS A 87 -1.69 8.38 -16.72
N GLY A 88 -0.64 9.14 -16.43
CA GLY A 88 -0.71 10.52 -15.97
C GLY A 88 -1.20 10.66 -14.52
N TYR A 89 -0.98 9.66 -13.67
CA TYR A 89 -1.40 9.68 -12.27
C TYR A 89 -0.30 10.14 -11.31
N VAL A 90 0.95 10.04 -11.73
CA VAL A 90 2.11 10.53 -10.97
C VAL A 90 3.04 11.33 -11.87
N ASP A 91 3.81 12.23 -11.25
CA ASP A 91 4.91 12.97 -11.87
C ASP A 91 6.22 12.66 -11.16
N ARG A 92 7.33 12.74 -11.91
CA ARG A 92 8.70 12.72 -11.42
C ARG A 92 9.23 14.13 -11.31
N ILE A 93 9.57 14.57 -10.12
CA ILE A 93 10.10 15.90 -9.86
C ILE A 93 11.55 15.77 -9.41
N ALA A 94 12.49 16.36 -10.19
CA ALA A 94 13.88 16.45 -9.77
C ALA A 94 14.00 17.41 -8.59
N CYS A 95 14.80 17.06 -7.60
CA CYS A 95 15.09 17.95 -6.48
C CYS A 95 15.83 19.22 -6.98
N ALA A 96 15.41 20.39 -6.50
CA ALA A 96 16.00 21.67 -6.90
C ALA A 96 17.46 21.81 -6.43
N THR A 97 17.79 21.19 -5.30
CA THR A 97 19.13 21.25 -4.68
C THR A 97 20.07 20.13 -5.15
N ASP A 98 19.52 18.95 -5.50
CA ASP A 98 20.28 17.83 -6.06
C ASP A 98 19.46 17.11 -7.14
N ARG A 99 19.80 17.35 -8.39
CA ARG A 99 19.11 16.76 -9.55
C ARG A 99 19.24 15.24 -9.67
N ARG A 100 20.08 14.60 -8.86
CA ARG A 100 20.20 13.14 -8.77
C ARG A 100 19.06 12.53 -7.98
N ILE A 101 18.38 13.34 -7.17
CA ILE A 101 17.25 12.92 -6.35
C ILE A 101 15.97 13.22 -7.11
N VAL A 102 15.16 12.19 -7.31
CA VAL A 102 13.86 12.28 -7.97
C VAL A 102 12.77 11.91 -6.96
N TYR A 103 11.80 12.78 -6.85
CA TYR A 103 10.61 12.59 -6.03
C TYR A 103 9.42 12.24 -6.91
N ILE A 104 8.55 11.39 -6.40
CA ILE A 104 7.29 10.98 -7.01
C ILE A 104 6.16 11.66 -6.27
N CYS A 105 5.27 12.32 -6.99
CA CYS A 105 4.07 12.93 -6.45
C CYS A 105 2.84 12.54 -7.27
N LEU A 106 1.64 12.61 -6.65
CA LEU A 106 0.39 12.45 -7.38
C LEU A 106 0.11 13.73 -8.19
N THR A 107 -0.31 13.55 -9.45
CA THR A 107 -0.90 14.64 -10.24
C THR A 107 -2.31 14.97 -9.75
N GLU A 108 -2.91 16.06 -10.21
CA GLU A 108 -4.33 16.34 -9.94
C GLU A 108 -5.23 15.20 -10.43
N LYS A 109 -4.98 14.67 -11.62
CA LYS A 109 -5.67 13.51 -12.16
C LYS A 109 -5.48 12.28 -11.28
N GLY A 110 -4.25 12.01 -10.83
CA GLY A 110 -3.93 10.94 -9.90
C GLY A 110 -4.67 11.08 -8.58
N GLN A 111 -4.71 12.28 -8.01
CA GLN A 111 -5.42 12.57 -6.77
C GLN A 111 -6.94 12.35 -6.91
N MET A 112 -7.55 12.75 -8.03
CA MET A 112 -8.97 12.49 -8.29
C MET A 112 -9.28 10.99 -8.40
N VAL A 113 -8.49 10.25 -9.17
CA VAL A 113 -8.64 8.80 -9.34
C VAL A 113 -8.43 8.08 -8.02
N PHE A 114 -7.40 8.45 -7.27
CA PHE A 114 -7.14 7.90 -5.94
C PHE A 114 -8.30 8.15 -4.97
N SER A 115 -8.80 9.38 -4.90
CA SER A 115 -9.89 9.75 -3.98
C SER A 115 -11.19 9.01 -4.31
N THR A 116 -11.51 8.87 -5.60
CA THR A 116 -12.68 8.10 -6.06
C THR A 116 -12.58 6.64 -5.64
N LYS A 117 -11.42 6.01 -5.91
CA LYS A 117 -11.20 4.61 -5.54
C LYS A 117 -11.16 4.41 -4.04
N MET A 118 -10.57 5.36 -3.30
CA MET A 118 -10.54 5.32 -1.85
C MET A 118 -11.93 5.41 -1.23
N ALA A 119 -12.83 6.22 -1.78
CA ALA A 119 -14.22 6.30 -1.33
C ALA A 119 -14.97 4.96 -1.52
N ILE A 120 -14.81 4.31 -2.67
CA ILE A 120 -15.38 2.99 -2.94
C ILE A 120 -14.82 1.95 -1.95
N TYR A 121 -13.51 1.95 -1.76
CA TYR A 121 -12.84 1.01 -0.85
C TYR A 121 -13.25 1.22 0.61
N SER A 122 -13.35 2.47 1.04
CA SER A 122 -13.82 2.84 2.38
C SER A 122 -15.27 2.40 2.61
N GLY A 123 -16.16 2.59 1.64
CA GLY A 123 -17.54 2.10 1.73
C GLY A 123 -17.61 0.59 1.92
N PHE A 124 -16.85 -0.15 1.12
CA PHE A 124 -16.76 -1.61 1.24
C PHE A 124 -16.23 -2.06 2.61
N LEU A 125 -15.19 -1.40 3.13
CA LEU A 125 -14.65 -1.71 4.46
C LEU A 125 -15.65 -1.38 5.57
N THR A 126 -16.41 -0.29 5.44
CA THR A 126 -17.48 0.06 6.38
C THR A 126 -18.53 -1.03 6.47
N GLU A 127 -18.99 -1.57 5.33
CA GLU A 127 -19.94 -2.68 5.32
C GLU A 127 -19.36 -3.96 5.98
N ILE A 128 -18.08 -4.24 5.79
CA ILE A 128 -17.42 -5.36 6.46
C ILE A 128 -17.40 -5.14 7.98
N ILE A 129 -17.00 -3.95 8.43
CA ILE A 129 -16.95 -3.60 9.86
C ILE A 129 -18.33 -3.74 10.51
N GLU A 130 -19.38 -3.30 9.82
CA GLU A 130 -20.76 -3.43 10.30
C GLU A 130 -21.22 -4.90 10.40
N LYS A 131 -20.81 -5.75 9.44
CA LYS A 131 -21.18 -7.17 9.43
C LYS A 131 -20.39 -8.03 10.41
N VAL A 132 -19.13 -7.74 10.60
CA VAL A 132 -18.24 -8.52 11.45
C VAL A 132 -18.31 -8.06 12.90
N GLY A 133 -18.42 -6.75 13.11
CA GLY A 133 -18.35 -6.10 14.43
C GLY A 133 -17.04 -5.34 14.62
N ARG A 134 -17.12 -4.19 15.29
CA ARG A 134 -15.94 -3.31 15.51
C ARG A 134 -14.91 -3.98 16.40
N GLU A 135 -15.34 -4.65 17.48
CA GLU A 135 -14.44 -5.31 18.42
C GLU A 135 -13.67 -6.46 17.76
N GLU A 136 -14.33 -7.25 16.91
CA GLU A 136 -13.72 -8.33 16.16
C GLU A 136 -12.73 -7.82 15.12
N ILE A 137 -13.03 -6.68 14.48
CA ILE A 137 -12.10 -6.03 13.54
C ILE A 137 -10.87 -5.50 14.28
N ASP A 138 -11.01 -4.87 15.44
CA ASP A 138 -9.89 -4.40 16.26
C ASP A 138 -9.00 -5.56 16.71
N GLN A 139 -9.60 -6.71 17.11
CA GLN A 139 -8.86 -7.92 17.40
C GLN A 139 -8.11 -8.46 16.18
N LEU A 140 -8.75 -8.48 15.00
CA LEU A 140 -8.13 -8.91 13.76
C LEU A 140 -6.93 -8.01 13.42
N ILE A 141 -7.06 -6.69 13.53
CA ILE A 141 -5.96 -5.73 13.30
C ILE A 141 -4.79 -6.06 14.23
N SER A 142 -5.04 -6.20 15.53
CA SER A 142 -4.01 -6.52 16.53
C SER A 142 -3.31 -7.86 16.23
N LEU A 143 -4.07 -8.89 15.82
CA LEU A 143 -3.51 -10.18 15.43
C LEU A 143 -2.65 -10.07 14.16
N CYS A 144 -3.07 -9.29 13.16
CA CYS A 144 -2.29 -9.04 11.96
C CYS A 144 -0.97 -8.33 12.27
N GLU A 145 -0.96 -7.34 13.15
CA GLU A 145 0.25 -6.64 13.59
C GLU A 145 1.24 -7.58 14.29
N ARG A 146 0.74 -8.41 15.23
CA ARG A 146 1.56 -9.43 15.91
C ARG A 146 2.12 -10.45 14.94
N PHE A 147 1.31 -10.88 13.97
CA PHE A 147 1.74 -11.83 12.95
C PHE A 147 2.83 -11.20 12.06
N HIS A 148 2.66 -9.96 11.64
CA HIS A 148 3.65 -9.22 10.85
C HIS A 148 4.99 -9.11 11.59
N SER A 149 4.97 -8.76 12.89
CA SER A 149 6.18 -8.68 13.73
C SER A 149 6.89 -10.03 13.83
N ALA A 150 6.15 -11.10 14.07
CA ALA A 150 6.71 -12.45 14.16
C ALA A 150 7.36 -12.92 12.84
N VAL A 151 6.76 -12.58 11.70
CA VAL A 151 7.34 -12.87 10.37
C VAL A 151 8.64 -12.09 10.18
N GLY A 152 8.69 -10.81 10.59
CA GLY A 152 9.91 -9.99 10.55
C GLY A 152 11.05 -10.64 11.34
N GLU A 153 10.81 -10.99 12.61
CA GLU A 153 11.80 -11.63 13.47
C GLU A 153 12.34 -12.97 12.92
N ILE A 154 11.49 -13.75 12.24
CA ILE A 154 11.91 -15.02 11.61
C ILE A 154 12.79 -14.77 10.39
N ARG A 155 12.49 -13.72 9.60
CA ARG A 155 13.28 -13.37 8.41
C ARG A 155 14.66 -12.83 8.78
N ASP A 156 14.75 -12.02 9.83
CA ASP A 156 16.00 -11.40 10.28
C ASP A 156 16.97 -12.39 10.92
N ARG A 157 16.50 -13.60 11.27
CA ARG A 157 17.32 -14.71 11.79
C ARG A 157 18.04 -15.53 10.70
N LYS A 158 17.72 -15.30 9.41
CA LYS A 158 18.32 -15.99 8.26
C LYS A 158 19.36 -15.13 7.55
#